data_6facab3eb93b1a5b1706030e967a6a82
#
_entry.id   6facab3eb93b1a5b1706030e967a6a82
#
_cell.length_a   1.000
_cell.length_b   1.000
_cell.length_c   1.000
_cell.angle_alpha   90.00
_cell.angle_beta   90.00
_cell.angle_gamma   90.00
#
_symmetry.space_group_name_H-M   'P 1'
#
loop_
_entity.id
_entity.type
_entity.pdbx_description
1 polymer ?
#
loop_
_entity_poly.entity_id
_entity_poly.type
_entity_poly.pdbx_seq_one_letter_code
_entity_poly.pdbx_strand_id
1 'polypeptide(L)'
;MVNSRRKGHDAELKVAAMLHRYTGLTFTQTPGSGSGKIKGDLYVPHKHNIFTIEVKFYRDMAFNHKIFTQKSNKFVGWWSKLVKQAEQMKQEPILFFKENHSQWYVATTRKPLYKKHMYFNWLGCYVTLAEKFLETEEIEFTNGDTVYEPWKADPEWELVDC
;
A
#
# COMPACT_ATOMS: atom_id res chain seq x y z
N MET A 1 -6.37 -25.21 -9.59
CA MET A 1 -5.93 -23.89 -10.07
C MET A 1 -6.42 -22.80 -9.12
N VAL A 2 -5.54 -21.99 -8.62
CA VAL A 2 -5.92 -20.92 -7.68
C VAL A 2 -6.54 -19.77 -8.47
N ASN A 3 -7.73 -19.33 -8.04
CA ASN A 3 -8.37 -18.16 -8.60
C ASN A 3 -7.56 -16.91 -8.20
N SER A 4 -7.04 -16.16 -9.18
CA SER A 4 -6.20 -15.00 -8.93
C SER A 4 -6.91 -13.87 -8.15
N ARG A 5 -8.22 -13.69 -8.38
CA ARG A 5 -9.03 -12.72 -7.61
C ARG A 5 -9.11 -13.11 -6.14
N ARG A 6 -9.35 -14.38 -5.87
CA ARG A 6 -9.40 -14.90 -4.50
C ARG A 6 -8.05 -14.77 -3.82
N LYS A 7 -6.97 -15.09 -4.53
CA LYS A 7 -5.61 -14.94 -4.02
C LYS A 7 -5.30 -13.49 -3.63
N GLY A 8 -5.66 -12.55 -4.50
CA GLY A 8 -5.48 -11.12 -4.22
C GLY A 8 -6.32 -10.65 -3.04
N HIS A 9 -7.58 -11.04 -2.99
CA HIS A 9 -8.49 -10.72 -1.89
C HIS A 9 -7.97 -11.26 -0.54
N ASP A 10 -7.54 -12.51 -0.52
CA ASP A 10 -6.99 -13.14 0.68
C ASP A 10 -5.68 -12.47 1.13
N ALA A 11 -4.84 -12.06 0.19
CA ALA A 11 -3.60 -11.34 0.49
C ALA A 11 -3.89 -9.99 1.13
N GLU A 12 -4.87 -9.25 0.64
CA GLU A 12 -5.30 -7.98 1.23
C GLU A 12 -5.80 -8.16 2.66
N LEU A 13 -6.58 -9.21 2.92
CA LEU A 13 -7.07 -9.52 4.27
C LEU A 13 -5.91 -9.86 5.22
N LYS A 14 -4.90 -10.57 4.73
CA LYS A 14 -3.72 -10.90 5.55
C LYS A 14 -2.92 -9.67 5.90
N VAL A 15 -2.73 -8.76 4.97
CA VAL A 15 -2.04 -7.49 5.23
C VAL A 15 -2.87 -6.63 6.19
N ALA A 16 -4.18 -6.56 6.00
CA ALA A 16 -5.07 -5.84 6.91
C ALA A 16 -4.95 -6.36 8.34
N ALA A 17 -4.91 -7.68 8.52
CA ALA A 17 -4.73 -8.31 9.83
C ALA A 17 -3.35 -8.00 10.44
N MET A 18 -2.30 -8.03 9.62
CA MET A 18 -0.95 -7.68 10.04
C MET A 18 -0.89 -6.22 10.51
N LEU A 19 -1.44 -5.30 9.73
CA LEU A 19 -1.48 -3.88 10.07
C LEU A 19 -2.30 -3.63 11.35
N HIS A 20 -3.43 -4.32 11.51
CA HIS A 20 -4.22 -4.23 12.73
C HIS A 20 -3.42 -4.66 13.95
N ARG A 21 -2.68 -5.75 13.85
CA ARG A 21 -1.87 -6.28 14.95
C ARG A 21 -0.84 -5.26 15.45
N TYR A 22 -0.23 -4.50 14.55
CA TYR A 22 0.82 -3.53 14.91
C TYR A 22 0.29 -2.13 15.23
N THR A 23 -0.85 -1.73 14.67
CA THR A 23 -1.36 -0.36 14.80
C THR A 23 -2.61 -0.24 15.68
N GLY A 24 -3.34 -1.34 15.87
CA GLY A 24 -4.65 -1.32 16.50
C GLY A 24 -5.78 -0.76 15.63
N LEU A 25 -5.47 -0.27 14.43
CA LEU A 25 -6.45 0.27 13.51
C LEU A 25 -7.10 -0.85 12.70
N THR A 26 -8.35 -0.68 12.32
CA THR A 26 -9.06 -1.62 11.45
C THR A 26 -8.94 -1.16 9.99
N PHE A 27 -8.23 -1.94 9.19
CA PHE A 27 -8.05 -1.68 7.77
C PHE A 27 -9.09 -2.46 6.98
N THR A 28 -9.67 -1.81 6.00
CA THR A 28 -10.74 -2.35 5.17
C THR A 28 -10.34 -2.26 3.71
N GLN A 29 -10.80 -3.21 2.92
CA GLN A 29 -10.59 -3.17 1.47
C GLN A 29 -11.32 -1.97 0.87
N THR A 30 -10.66 -1.30 -0.09
CA THR A 30 -11.27 -0.16 -0.74
C THR A 30 -12.45 -0.60 -1.61
N PRO A 31 -13.54 0.18 -1.63
CA PRO A 31 -14.67 -0.17 -2.47
C PRO A 31 -14.35 0.05 -3.95
N GLY A 32 -14.87 -0.81 -4.80
CA GLY A 32 -14.89 -0.58 -6.24
C GLY A 32 -13.57 -0.75 -6.97
N SER A 33 -12.80 -1.77 -6.66
CA SER A 33 -11.68 -2.31 -7.49
C SER A 33 -10.88 -1.28 -8.32
N GLY A 34 -10.52 -0.15 -7.73
CA GLY A 34 -9.62 0.81 -8.38
C GLY A 34 -10.28 1.79 -9.35
N SER A 35 -11.54 1.64 -9.67
CA SER A 35 -12.28 2.61 -10.48
C SER A 35 -12.87 3.75 -9.67
N GLY A 36 -12.82 3.66 -8.35
CA GLY A 36 -13.34 4.66 -7.44
C GLY A 36 -12.38 5.81 -7.19
N LYS A 37 -12.84 6.78 -6.42
CA LYS A 37 -12.07 7.96 -6.04
C LYS A 37 -10.95 7.62 -5.04
N ILE A 38 -11.10 6.58 -4.24
CA ILE A 38 -10.03 6.05 -3.39
C ILE A 38 -9.13 5.15 -4.23
N LYS A 39 -7.84 5.36 -4.11
CA LYS A 39 -6.82 4.52 -4.71
C LYS A 39 -6.20 3.60 -3.66
N GLY A 40 -5.54 2.55 -4.14
CA GLY A 40 -4.95 1.53 -3.27
C GLY A 40 -5.94 0.42 -2.93
N ASP A 41 -5.49 -0.51 -2.12
CA ASP A 41 -6.24 -1.72 -1.78
C ASP A 41 -6.87 -1.68 -0.39
N LEU A 42 -6.27 -0.95 0.55
CA LEU A 42 -6.68 -0.89 1.95
C LEU A 42 -6.73 0.54 2.44
N TYR A 43 -7.65 0.80 3.37
CA TYR A 43 -7.76 2.10 4.04
C TYR A 43 -8.41 1.92 5.41
N VAL A 44 -8.32 2.93 6.25
CA VAL A 44 -9.02 2.96 7.55
C VAL A 44 -10.25 3.87 7.39
N PRO A 45 -11.47 3.31 7.48
CA PRO A 45 -12.69 4.10 7.35
C PRO A 45 -12.80 5.18 8.44
N HIS A 46 -13.38 6.31 8.08
CA HIS A 46 -13.67 7.43 8.98
C HIS A 46 -12.44 8.12 9.56
N LYS A 47 -11.26 7.81 9.04
CA LYS A 47 -9.99 8.42 9.43
C LYS A 47 -9.38 9.14 8.25
N HIS A 48 -8.55 10.13 8.55
CA HIS A 48 -7.73 10.77 7.54
C HIS A 48 -6.51 9.89 7.27
N ASN A 49 -6.50 9.18 6.15
CA ASN A 49 -5.45 8.23 5.80
C ASN A 49 -4.22 8.95 5.24
N ILE A 50 -3.05 8.58 5.75
CA ILE A 50 -1.76 9.17 5.33
C ILE A 50 -1.20 8.42 4.11
N PHE A 51 -1.49 7.13 3.99
CA PHE A 51 -0.89 6.27 2.98
C PHE A 51 -1.90 5.78 1.96
N THR A 52 -1.45 5.66 0.71
CA THR A 52 -2.10 4.83 -0.30
C THR A 52 -1.42 3.45 -0.23
N ILE A 53 -2.19 2.45 0.17
CA ILE A 53 -1.68 1.11 0.47
C ILE A 53 -2.00 0.17 -0.68
N GLU A 54 -0.97 -0.45 -1.25
CA GLU A 54 -1.12 -1.45 -2.29
C GLU A 54 -0.61 -2.79 -1.78
N VAL A 55 -1.28 -3.87 -2.16
CA VAL A 55 -0.92 -5.24 -1.76
C VAL A 55 -0.73 -6.10 -3.01
N LYS A 56 0.40 -6.77 -3.11
CA LYS A 56 0.71 -7.66 -4.22
C LYS A 56 1.18 -9.02 -3.71
N PHE A 57 0.59 -10.06 -4.22
CA PHE A 57 0.99 -11.44 -3.93
C PHE A 57 1.19 -12.16 -5.26
N TYR A 58 2.40 -12.63 -5.49
CA TYR A 58 2.76 -13.28 -6.74
C TYR A 58 3.40 -14.64 -6.52
N ARG A 59 3.21 -15.49 -7.49
CA ARG A 59 3.81 -16.82 -7.51
C ARG A 59 5.31 -16.75 -7.77
N ASP A 60 5.70 -15.92 -8.72
CA ASP A 60 7.09 -15.82 -9.19
C ASP A 60 7.75 -14.55 -8.66
N MET A 61 9.09 -14.63 -8.53
CA MET A 61 9.87 -13.53 -8.00
C MET A 61 9.87 -12.30 -8.91
N ALA A 62 9.15 -11.27 -8.48
CA ALA A 62 9.18 -9.97 -9.15
C ALA A 62 10.35 -9.11 -8.68
N PHE A 63 10.80 -9.33 -7.45
CA PHE A 63 11.90 -8.58 -6.83
C PHE A 63 13.19 -9.36 -7.01
N ASN A 64 13.92 -9.06 -8.08
CA ASN A 64 15.17 -9.73 -8.45
C ASN A 64 16.10 -8.75 -9.16
N HIS A 65 17.26 -9.23 -9.63
CA HIS A 65 18.27 -8.42 -10.29
C HIS A 65 17.78 -7.70 -11.57
N LYS A 66 16.71 -8.19 -12.19
CA LYS A 66 16.13 -7.56 -13.39
C LYS A 66 15.52 -6.20 -13.12
N ILE A 67 15.34 -5.86 -11.85
CA ILE A 67 14.92 -4.52 -11.43
C ILE A 67 15.89 -3.45 -11.92
N PHE A 68 17.15 -3.80 -12.11
CA PHE A 68 18.18 -2.89 -12.61
C PHE A 68 18.18 -2.73 -14.12
N THR A 69 17.66 -3.70 -14.85
CA THR A 69 17.86 -3.80 -16.30
C THR A 69 16.58 -3.78 -17.12
N GLN A 70 15.45 -4.12 -16.55
CA GLN A 70 14.18 -4.26 -17.28
C GLN A 70 13.15 -3.24 -16.84
N LYS A 71 12.74 -2.37 -17.77
CA LYS A 71 11.65 -1.41 -17.53
C LYS A 71 10.31 -2.11 -17.28
N SER A 72 10.17 -3.32 -17.83
CA SER A 72 8.95 -4.13 -17.67
C SER A 72 8.93 -4.99 -16.40
N ASN A 73 9.90 -4.82 -15.51
CA ASN A 73 9.90 -5.54 -14.24
C ASN A 73 8.62 -5.23 -13.45
N LYS A 74 7.98 -6.26 -12.93
CA LYS A 74 6.70 -6.12 -12.24
C LYS A 74 6.78 -5.22 -11.02
N PHE A 75 7.84 -5.35 -10.21
CA PHE A 75 8.00 -4.51 -9.03
C PHE A 75 8.10 -3.03 -9.41
N VAL A 76 8.89 -2.71 -10.42
CA VAL A 76 9.03 -1.34 -10.91
C VAL A 76 7.67 -0.80 -11.38
N GLY A 77 6.92 -1.62 -12.10
CA GLY A 77 5.58 -1.25 -12.56
C GLY A 77 4.61 -0.99 -11.41
N TRP A 78 4.58 -1.87 -10.41
CA TRP A 78 3.72 -1.68 -9.22
C TRP A 78 4.06 -0.39 -8.48
N TRP A 79 5.34 -0.18 -8.23
CA TRP A 79 5.78 1.00 -7.49
C TRP A 79 5.48 2.29 -8.24
N SER A 80 5.80 2.34 -9.54
CA SER A 80 5.57 3.53 -10.36
C SER A 80 4.09 3.90 -10.43
N LYS A 81 3.21 2.91 -10.59
CA LYS A 81 1.77 3.11 -10.60
C LYS A 81 1.28 3.61 -9.25
N LEU A 82 1.75 3.00 -8.16
CA LEU A 82 1.36 3.38 -6.82
C LEU A 82 1.77 4.81 -6.47
N VAL A 83 2.97 5.23 -6.86
CA VAL A 83 3.44 6.61 -6.65
C VAL A 83 2.48 7.60 -7.30
N LYS A 84 2.06 7.33 -8.54
CA LYS A 84 1.09 8.20 -9.24
C LYS A 84 -0.25 8.25 -8.53
N GLN A 85 -0.75 7.11 -8.07
CA GLN A 85 -2.01 7.04 -7.34
C GLN A 85 -1.94 7.78 -6.01
N ALA A 86 -0.83 7.63 -5.30
CA ALA A 86 -0.62 8.34 -4.03
C ALA A 86 -0.56 9.86 -4.23
N GLU A 87 0.10 10.32 -5.29
CA GLU A 87 0.11 11.74 -5.64
C GLU A 87 -1.29 12.29 -5.88
N GLN A 88 -2.14 11.54 -6.59
CA GLN A 88 -3.53 11.91 -6.83
C GLN A 88 -4.30 12.06 -5.52
N MET A 89 -4.00 11.22 -4.55
CA MET A 89 -4.64 11.22 -3.23
C MET A 89 -3.98 12.18 -2.24
N LYS A 90 -2.87 12.79 -2.60
CA LYS A 90 -2.02 13.58 -1.69
C LYS A 90 -1.60 12.77 -0.47
N GLN A 91 -1.23 11.52 -0.71
CA GLN A 91 -0.82 10.55 0.30
C GLN A 91 0.56 10.01 -0.03
N GLU A 92 1.14 9.28 0.91
CA GLU A 92 2.41 8.59 0.70
C GLU A 92 2.16 7.18 0.16
N PRO A 93 2.96 6.71 -0.80
CA PRO A 93 2.83 5.34 -1.28
C PRO A 93 3.45 4.35 -0.29
N ILE A 94 2.78 3.23 -0.08
CA ILE A 94 3.34 2.09 0.65
C ILE A 94 2.85 0.81 -0.02
N LEU A 95 3.79 -0.07 -0.35
CA LEU A 95 3.53 -1.31 -1.07
C LEU A 95 3.92 -2.50 -0.19
N PHE A 96 2.95 -3.36 0.10
CA PHE A 96 3.22 -4.65 0.74
C PHE A 96 3.20 -5.72 -0.34
N PHE A 97 4.26 -6.50 -0.43
CA PHE A 97 4.34 -7.53 -1.46
C PHE A 97 4.97 -8.81 -0.92
N LYS A 98 4.55 -9.91 -1.50
CA LYS A 98 4.98 -11.24 -1.09
C LYS A 98 4.99 -12.18 -2.30
N GLU A 99 5.92 -13.11 -2.29
CA GLU A 99 5.95 -14.26 -3.21
C GLU A 99 5.51 -15.52 -2.48
N ASN A 100 5.19 -16.57 -3.21
CA ASN A 100 4.90 -17.87 -2.62
C ASN A 100 6.05 -18.32 -1.71
N HIS A 101 5.71 -18.82 -0.53
CA HIS A 101 6.66 -19.36 0.45
C HIS A 101 7.68 -18.34 0.98
N SER A 102 7.42 -17.08 0.80
CA SER A 102 8.26 -15.98 1.25
C SER A 102 7.62 -15.26 2.44
N GLN A 103 8.26 -14.20 2.90
CA GLN A 103 7.74 -13.28 3.91
C GLN A 103 7.17 -12.04 3.23
N TRP A 104 6.38 -11.26 3.97
CA TRP A 104 5.92 -9.97 3.49
C TRP A 104 7.07 -8.97 3.50
N TYR A 105 7.21 -8.26 2.38
CA TYR A 105 8.11 -7.12 2.22
C TYR A 105 7.30 -5.84 2.13
N VAL A 106 7.94 -4.73 2.44
CA VAL A 106 7.35 -3.40 2.28
C VAL A 106 8.29 -2.52 1.47
N ALA A 107 7.71 -1.76 0.54
CA ALA A 107 8.39 -0.68 -0.17
C ALA A 107 7.76 0.65 0.28
N THR A 108 8.59 1.60 0.65
CA THR A 108 8.17 2.87 1.26
C THR A 108 9.14 3.98 0.88
N THR A 109 8.69 5.24 0.92
CA THR A 109 9.57 6.39 0.74
C THR A 109 10.32 6.76 2.01
N ARG A 110 9.93 6.19 3.15
CA ARG A 110 10.56 6.49 4.44
C ARG A 110 11.73 5.56 4.70
N LYS A 111 12.84 6.12 5.17
CA LYS A 111 14.01 5.32 5.54
C LYS A 111 13.68 4.48 6.78
N PRO A 112 13.74 3.12 6.67
CA PRO A 112 13.45 2.27 7.81
C PRO A 112 14.49 2.40 8.93
N LEU A 113 14.05 2.29 10.19
CA LEU A 113 14.94 2.17 11.33
C LEU A 113 15.60 0.80 11.38
N TYR A 114 14.92 -0.21 10.86
CA TYR A 114 15.47 -1.56 10.77
C TYR A 114 16.67 -1.58 9.83
N LYS A 115 17.79 -2.09 10.31
CA LYS A 115 19.09 -2.00 9.59
C LYS A 115 19.12 -2.74 8.26
N LYS A 116 18.38 -3.86 8.15
CA LYS A 116 18.38 -4.67 6.93
C LYS A 116 17.35 -4.13 5.95
N HIS A 117 17.74 -3.07 5.26
CA HIS A 117 16.94 -2.48 4.20
C HIS A 117 17.82 -2.11 3.01
N MET A 118 17.19 -1.96 1.85
CA MET A 118 17.83 -1.49 0.63
C MET A 118 17.17 -0.21 0.17
N TYR A 119 17.94 0.68 -0.44
CA TYR A 119 17.42 1.90 -1.04
C TYR A 119 17.69 1.90 -2.54
N PHE A 120 16.63 2.10 -3.32
CA PHE A 120 16.70 2.22 -4.77
C PHE A 120 16.49 3.68 -5.15
N ASN A 121 17.60 4.40 -5.34
CA ASN A 121 17.53 5.84 -5.57
C ASN A 121 16.80 6.22 -6.87
N TRP A 122 16.86 5.38 -7.90
CA TRP A 122 16.16 5.65 -9.16
C TRP A 122 14.65 5.40 -9.06
N LEU A 123 14.18 4.71 -8.03
CA LEU A 123 12.76 4.50 -7.75
C LEU A 123 12.27 5.35 -6.59
N GLY A 124 13.18 5.92 -5.81
CA GLY A 124 12.83 6.67 -4.61
C GLY A 124 12.22 5.84 -3.50
N CYS A 125 12.58 4.55 -3.39
CA CYS A 125 11.98 3.69 -2.37
C CYS A 125 13.01 2.89 -1.60
N TYR A 126 12.64 2.63 -0.34
CA TYR A 126 13.33 1.68 0.54
C TYR A 126 12.53 0.39 0.56
N VAL A 127 13.21 -0.74 0.62
CA VAL A 127 12.59 -2.07 0.74
C VAL A 127 13.16 -2.80 1.93
N THR A 128 12.28 -3.36 2.75
CA THR A 128 12.67 -4.16 3.92
C THR A 128 11.57 -5.17 4.25
N LEU A 129 11.79 -5.96 5.30
CA LEU A 129 10.77 -6.88 5.80
C LEU A 129 9.63 -6.10 6.44
N ALA A 130 8.39 -6.39 6.02
CA ALA A 130 7.22 -5.65 6.47
C ALA A 130 7.01 -5.72 7.98
N GLU A 131 7.11 -6.91 8.58
CA GLU A 131 6.89 -7.04 10.01
C GLU A 131 7.96 -6.32 10.82
N LYS A 132 9.22 -6.37 10.39
CA LYS A 132 10.29 -5.64 11.06
C LYS A 132 10.11 -4.13 10.96
N PHE A 133 9.64 -3.67 9.81
CA PHE A 133 9.32 -2.26 9.61
C PHE A 133 8.21 -1.80 10.57
N LEU A 134 7.12 -2.54 10.63
CA LEU A 134 5.98 -2.22 11.50
C LEU A 134 6.33 -2.34 12.99
N GLU A 135 7.21 -3.29 13.34
CA GLU A 135 7.65 -3.52 14.71
C GLU A 135 8.57 -2.42 15.22
N THR A 136 9.47 -1.94 14.37
CA THR A 136 10.49 -0.95 14.75
C THR A 136 10.06 0.49 14.55
N GLU A 137 9.11 0.73 13.64
CA GLU A 137 8.58 2.06 13.35
C GLU A 137 7.24 2.23 14.06
N GLU A 138 7.08 3.27 14.83
CA GLU A 138 5.77 3.65 15.33
C GLU A 138 5.06 4.50 14.27
N ILE A 139 4.71 3.86 13.15
CA ILE A 139 4.11 4.55 12.02
C ILE A 139 2.65 4.84 12.27
N GLU A 140 2.28 6.09 12.14
CA GLU A 140 0.89 6.51 12.13
C GLU A 140 0.34 6.41 10.71
N PHE A 141 -0.68 5.57 10.51
CA PHE A 141 -1.34 5.41 9.22
C PHE A 141 -2.49 6.40 9.03
N THR A 142 -2.91 7.03 10.10
CA THR A 142 -4.01 7.99 10.07
C THR A 142 -3.63 9.25 10.84
N ASN A 143 -4.26 10.36 10.46
CA ASN A 143 -4.07 11.65 11.10
C ASN A 143 -5.43 12.24 11.45
N GLY A 144 -6.02 11.75 12.54
CA GLY A 144 -7.32 12.21 13.01
C GLY A 144 -8.50 11.63 12.24
N ASP A 145 -9.69 12.02 12.65
CA ASP A 145 -10.94 11.58 12.04
C ASP A 145 -11.35 12.49 10.91
N THR A 146 -12.05 11.92 9.92
CA THR A 146 -12.71 12.71 8.89
C THR A 146 -14.21 12.76 9.18
N VAL A 147 -14.82 13.90 8.94
CA VAL A 147 -16.28 14.03 9.02
C VAL A 147 -16.95 13.56 7.74
N TYR A 148 -16.17 13.39 6.67
CA TYR A 148 -16.66 12.90 5.40
C TYR A 148 -15.65 11.94 4.80
N GLU A 149 -16.13 11.11 3.88
CA GLU A 149 -15.28 10.15 3.16
C GLU A 149 -15.09 10.70 1.74
N PRO A 150 -13.86 11.07 1.36
CA PRO A 150 -13.61 11.71 0.06
C PRO A 150 -14.10 10.91 -1.15
N TRP A 151 -14.10 9.59 -1.05
CA TRP A 151 -14.58 8.72 -2.14
C TRP A 151 -16.10 8.65 -2.25
N LYS A 152 -16.80 9.14 -1.26
CA LYS A 152 -18.25 9.30 -1.31
C LYS A 152 -18.65 10.71 -1.74
N ALA A 153 -17.66 11.58 -1.88
CA ALA A 153 -17.91 12.93 -2.33
C ALA A 153 -18.51 12.89 -3.72
N ASP A 154 -19.71 13.40 -3.84
CA ASP A 154 -20.28 13.70 -5.12
C ASP A 154 -20.11 15.20 -5.41
N PRO A 155 -20.37 15.62 -6.64
CA PRO A 155 -20.27 17.03 -6.99
C PRO A 155 -21.15 17.95 -6.15
N GLU A 156 -22.24 17.45 -5.60
CA GLU A 156 -23.19 18.26 -4.87
C GLU A 156 -22.62 18.80 -3.57
N TRP A 157 -21.89 17.98 -2.81
CA TRP A 157 -21.38 18.52 -1.59
C TRP A 157 -20.04 19.25 -1.75
N GLU A 158 -19.39 19.13 -2.86
CA GLU A 158 -18.35 20.08 -3.23
C GLU A 158 -18.97 21.46 -3.47
N LEU A 159 -20.18 21.50 -4.01
CA LEU A 159 -20.92 22.72 -4.22
C LEU A 159 -21.50 23.29 -2.92
N VAL A 160 -21.90 22.44 -2.01
CA VAL A 160 -22.45 22.83 -0.71
C VAL A 160 -21.39 23.48 0.17
N ASP A 161 -20.17 23.03 0.06
CA ASP A 161 -19.04 23.53 0.85
C ASP A 161 -18.48 24.84 0.31
N CYS A 162 -18.99 25.30 -0.77
CA CYS A 162 -18.61 26.58 -1.37
C CYS A 162 -19.24 27.76 -0.66
#